data_69bdb2dd332f4ba84ac6065ad00600bc
#
_entry.id   69bdb2dd332f4ba84ac6065ad00600bc
#
_cell.length_a   1.000
_cell.length_b   1.000
_cell.length_c   1.000
_cell.angle_alpha   90.00
_cell.angle_beta   90.00
_cell.angle_gamma   90.00
#
_symmetry.space_group_name_H-M   'P 1'
#
loop_
_entity.id
_entity.type
_entity.pdbx_description
1 polymer ?
#
loop_
_entity_poly.entity_id
_entity_poly.type
_entity_poly.pdbx_seq_one_letter_code
_entity_poly.pdbx_strand_id
1 'polypeptide(L)'
;MLKGATVSLGELAELRRIENVIRMGHVTRIEPEKIILAEGSVPTSSDRLHVHCTSAGLSDSAPQPIFTDDAIVLQPITRVSLCLSAGLIGFVEASGRETVEKNRICQPNVWFDTPFDWLRHLLTGMRTELAWHAAPDVTAWLDSSRLNLMKDLDRSPDTAAVANLQGRFLNALFPAFERFDQLSSKATRAERARMFEPSA
;
A
#
# COMPACT_ATOMS: atom_id res chain seq x y z
N MET A 1 -11.10 5.46 6.10
CA MET A 1 -9.99 4.58 5.64
C MET A 1 -9.69 4.87 4.17
N LEU A 2 -8.46 5.27 3.85
CA LEU A 2 -8.00 5.51 2.49
C LEU A 2 -7.34 4.23 1.97
N LYS A 3 -7.97 3.51 1.04
CA LYS A 3 -7.46 2.22 0.56
C LYS A 3 -6.62 2.30 -0.72
N GLY A 4 -6.39 3.50 -1.25
CA GLY A 4 -5.56 3.70 -2.45
C GLY A 4 -6.04 2.91 -3.68
N ALA A 5 -7.35 2.61 -3.76
CA ALA A 5 -7.90 1.86 -4.88
C ALA A 5 -7.70 2.63 -6.19
N THR A 6 -7.16 1.94 -7.18
CA THR A 6 -6.97 2.45 -8.53
C THR A 6 -7.93 1.72 -9.47
N VAL A 7 -8.70 2.46 -10.26
CA VAL A 7 -9.58 1.90 -11.29
C VAL A 7 -9.34 2.63 -12.61
N SER A 8 -9.41 1.91 -13.72
CA SER A 8 -9.35 2.51 -15.04
C SER A 8 -10.63 3.29 -15.35
N LEU A 9 -10.60 4.18 -16.33
CA LEU A 9 -11.79 4.90 -16.77
C LEU A 9 -12.88 3.96 -17.30
N GLY A 10 -12.48 2.83 -17.91
CA GLY A 10 -13.40 1.79 -18.38
C GLY A 10 -14.10 1.09 -17.21
N GLU A 11 -13.36 0.66 -16.20
CA GLU A 11 -13.93 0.07 -14.99
C GLU A 11 -14.84 1.06 -14.24
N LEU A 12 -14.45 2.34 -14.17
CA LEU A 12 -15.29 3.37 -13.57
C LEU A 12 -16.62 3.55 -14.32
N ALA A 13 -16.60 3.45 -15.66
CA ALA A 13 -17.82 3.50 -16.48
C ALA A 13 -18.73 2.31 -16.17
N GLU A 14 -18.17 1.09 -16.02
CA GLU A 14 -18.96 -0.09 -15.64
C GLU A 14 -19.51 0.02 -14.20
N LEU A 15 -18.70 0.48 -13.25
CA LEU A 15 -19.15 0.70 -11.88
C LEU A 15 -20.31 1.72 -11.79
N ARG A 16 -20.33 2.75 -12.64
CA ARG A 16 -21.39 3.75 -12.70
C ARG A 16 -22.72 3.21 -13.23
N ARG A 17 -22.76 2.03 -13.83
CA ARG A 17 -23.98 1.33 -14.22
C ARG A 17 -24.74 0.73 -13.03
N ILE A 18 -24.11 0.66 -11.86
CA ILE A 18 -24.76 0.24 -10.61
C ILE A 18 -25.56 1.42 -10.09
N GLU A 19 -26.86 1.41 -10.31
CA GLU A 19 -27.76 2.53 -9.95
C GLU A 19 -28.28 2.40 -8.51
N ASN A 20 -28.54 1.18 -8.05
CA ASN A 20 -29.11 0.92 -6.73
C ASN A 20 -28.02 0.71 -5.67
N VAL A 21 -27.44 1.79 -5.18
CA VAL A 21 -26.45 1.78 -4.10
C VAL A 21 -27.11 2.14 -2.78
N ILE A 22 -27.13 1.18 -1.85
CA ILE A 22 -27.68 1.37 -0.51
C ILE A 22 -26.55 1.84 0.42
N ARG A 23 -26.77 2.99 1.07
CA ARG A 23 -25.79 3.62 1.96
C ARG A 23 -26.38 3.73 3.39
N MET A 24 -26.54 2.56 4.04
CA MET A 24 -27.11 2.42 5.39
C MET A 24 -26.15 1.67 6.34
N GLY A 25 -24.84 1.87 6.13
CA GLY A 25 -23.83 1.19 6.93
C GLY A 25 -23.64 -0.29 6.59
N HIS A 26 -23.07 -1.04 7.53
CA HIS A 26 -22.80 -2.46 7.35
C HIS A 26 -24.05 -3.33 7.43
N VAL A 27 -24.08 -4.40 6.64
CA VAL A 27 -25.09 -5.46 6.79
C VAL A 27 -24.83 -6.20 8.09
N THR A 28 -25.83 -6.23 8.97
CA THR A 28 -25.74 -6.91 10.26
C THR A 28 -26.43 -8.28 10.23
N ARG A 29 -27.48 -8.42 9.41
CA ARG A 29 -28.21 -9.68 9.27
C ARG A 29 -28.99 -9.72 7.94
N ILE A 30 -29.13 -10.91 7.36
CA ILE A 30 -30.00 -11.17 6.22
C ILE A 30 -31.11 -12.11 6.68
N GLU A 31 -32.36 -11.71 6.45
CA GLU A 31 -33.56 -12.47 6.71
C GLU A 31 -34.24 -12.82 5.37
N PRO A 32 -35.19 -13.76 5.34
CA PRO A 32 -35.81 -14.16 4.07
C PRO A 32 -36.43 -13.02 3.24
N GLU A 33 -36.93 -12.00 3.90
CA GLU A 33 -37.64 -10.89 3.24
C GLU A 33 -36.97 -9.53 3.38
N LYS A 34 -35.93 -9.41 4.19
CA LYS A 34 -35.21 -8.14 4.41
C LYS A 34 -33.73 -8.33 4.74
N ILE A 35 -32.93 -7.34 4.37
CA ILE A 35 -31.54 -7.18 4.79
C ILE A 35 -31.52 -6.09 5.85
N ILE A 36 -30.98 -6.38 7.01
CA ILE A 36 -30.83 -5.45 8.13
C ILE A 36 -29.41 -4.86 8.06
N LEU A 37 -29.35 -3.54 8.06
CA LEU A 37 -28.14 -2.75 8.04
C LEU A 37 -28.03 -1.95 9.35
N ALA A 38 -26.88 -1.35 9.60
CA ALA A 38 -26.64 -0.56 10.81
C ALA A 38 -27.62 0.62 10.95
N GLU A 39 -28.03 1.23 9.85
CA GLU A 39 -28.86 2.45 9.82
C GLU A 39 -30.28 2.22 9.26
N GLY A 40 -30.69 0.97 9.05
CA GLY A 40 -32.02 0.65 8.55
C GLY A 40 -32.16 -0.74 7.96
N SER A 41 -33.17 -0.94 7.15
CA SER A 41 -33.38 -2.21 6.45
C SER A 41 -33.91 -2.00 5.03
N VAL A 42 -33.62 -2.96 4.16
CA VAL A 42 -34.10 -2.99 2.78
C VAL A 42 -34.78 -4.32 2.48
N PRO A 43 -35.80 -4.36 1.63
CA PRO A 43 -36.48 -5.60 1.28
C PRO A 43 -35.54 -6.50 0.44
N THR A 44 -35.72 -7.79 0.64
CA THR A 44 -35.16 -8.84 -0.21
C THR A 44 -36.17 -9.97 -0.38
N SER A 45 -35.78 -11.06 -0.97
CA SER A 45 -36.61 -12.27 -1.12
C SER A 45 -35.73 -13.52 -1.12
N SER A 46 -36.33 -14.65 -0.81
CA SER A 46 -35.62 -15.95 -0.69
C SER A 46 -35.06 -16.49 -2.01
N ASP A 47 -35.50 -15.95 -3.14
CA ASP A 47 -35.00 -16.30 -4.50
C ASP A 47 -33.80 -15.43 -4.95
N ARG A 48 -33.36 -14.48 -4.13
CA ARG A 48 -32.20 -13.64 -4.42
C ARG A 48 -30.89 -14.26 -3.93
N LEU A 49 -29.88 -14.20 -4.79
CA LEU A 49 -28.50 -14.54 -4.40
C LEU A 49 -27.84 -13.32 -3.77
N HIS A 50 -27.34 -13.49 -2.54
CA HIS A 50 -26.53 -12.50 -1.87
C HIS A 50 -25.07 -12.86 -1.96
N VAL A 51 -24.24 -11.96 -2.54
CA VAL A 51 -22.80 -12.18 -2.69
C VAL A 51 -22.05 -11.25 -1.73
N HIS A 52 -21.34 -11.85 -0.77
CA HIS A 52 -20.53 -11.11 0.19
C HIS A 52 -19.13 -10.87 -0.37
N CYS A 53 -18.86 -9.65 -0.82
CA CYS A 53 -17.58 -9.21 -1.38
C CYS A 53 -16.78 -8.29 -0.44
N THR A 54 -17.24 -8.14 0.80
CA THR A 54 -16.52 -7.29 1.77
C THR A 54 -15.34 -8.04 2.36
N SER A 55 -14.19 -7.37 2.40
CA SER A 55 -12.98 -7.85 3.04
C SER A 55 -12.32 -6.71 3.81
N ALA A 56 -11.76 -7.00 4.97
CA ALA A 56 -10.94 -6.05 5.71
C ALA A 56 -9.65 -5.70 4.95
N GLY A 57 -9.31 -6.48 3.93
CA GLY A 57 -8.06 -6.37 3.21
C GLY A 57 -6.92 -7.01 4.00
N LEU A 58 -5.73 -6.44 3.90
CA LEU A 58 -4.60 -6.83 4.73
C LEU A 58 -4.86 -6.38 6.17
N SER A 59 -4.50 -7.23 7.13
CA SER A 59 -4.66 -6.91 8.55
C SER A 59 -3.85 -5.67 8.92
N ASP A 60 -4.42 -4.80 9.74
CA ASP A 60 -3.73 -3.66 10.34
C ASP A 60 -2.76 -4.16 11.42
N SER A 61 -1.64 -4.76 11.01
CA SER A 61 -0.59 -5.19 11.91
C SER A 61 0.45 -4.09 12.04
N ALA A 62 0.97 -3.89 13.24
CA ALA A 62 2.11 -3.02 13.44
C ALA A 62 3.30 -3.52 12.58
N PRO A 63 4.04 -2.61 11.91
CA PRO A 63 5.20 -3.01 11.15
C PRO A 63 6.25 -3.62 12.07
N GLN A 64 6.81 -4.74 11.65
CA GLN A 64 7.89 -5.41 12.36
C GLN A 64 9.00 -5.76 11.37
N PRO A 65 10.23 -6.05 11.80
CA PRO A 65 11.28 -6.49 10.91
C PRO A 65 10.83 -7.68 10.06
N ILE A 66 11.14 -7.66 8.77
CA ILE A 66 10.80 -8.77 7.86
C ILE A 66 11.67 -9.97 8.15
N PHE A 67 12.95 -9.74 8.41
CA PHE A 67 13.91 -10.81 8.74
C PHE A 67 14.24 -10.76 10.22
N THR A 68 14.07 -11.89 10.90
CA THR A 68 14.52 -12.16 12.26
C THR A 68 15.47 -13.35 12.23
N ASP A 69 16.04 -13.72 13.39
CA ASP A 69 16.98 -14.85 13.47
C ASP A 69 16.33 -16.20 13.12
N ASP A 70 15.02 -16.30 13.31
CA ASP A 70 14.26 -17.56 13.23
C ASP A 70 13.07 -17.51 12.25
N ALA A 71 12.75 -16.34 11.68
CA ALA A 71 11.56 -16.21 10.86
C ALA A 71 11.67 -15.12 9.78
N ILE A 72 10.90 -15.29 8.71
CA ILE A 72 10.61 -14.26 7.71
C ILE A 72 9.14 -13.88 7.84
N VAL A 73 8.88 -12.64 8.23
CA VAL A 73 7.52 -12.10 8.37
C VAL A 73 7.13 -11.36 7.11
N LEU A 74 6.30 -11.98 6.27
CA LEU A 74 5.87 -11.38 5.02
C LEU A 74 4.99 -10.14 5.28
N GLN A 75 5.45 -9.00 4.81
CA GLN A 75 4.75 -7.72 4.88
C GLN A 75 4.92 -6.96 3.55
N PRO A 76 4.01 -6.03 3.22
CA PRO A 76 4.20 -5.17 2.06
C PRO A 76 5.46 -4.30 2.22
N ILE A 77 6.32 -4.30 1.22
CA ILE A 77 7.48 -3.39 1.11
C ILE A 77 7.32 -2.44 -0.07
N THR A 78 6.46 -2.78 -1.03
CA THR A 78 6.12 -1.92 -2.16
C THR A 78 4.71 -1.37 -1.99
N ARG A 79 4.48 -0.19 -2.57
CA ARG A 79 3.18 0.49 -2.51
C ARG A 79 2.08 -0.19 -3.34
N VAL A 80 2.45 -0.97 -4.35
CA VAL A 80 1.50 -1.37 -5.40
C VAL A 80 1.44 -2.87 -5.67
N SER A 81 2.40 -3.67 -5.19
CA SER A 81 2.46 -5.08 -5.52
C SER A 81 2.92 -5.96 -4.37
N LEU A 82 2.01 -6.77 -3.85
CA LEU A 82 2.33 -7.79 -2.85
C LEU A 82 3.21 -8.89 -3.44
N CYS A 83 2.99 -9.26 -4.71
CA CYS A 83 3.80 -10.25 -5.41
C CYS A 83 5.24 -9.78 -5.57
N LEU A 84 5.45 -8.49 -5.93
CA LEU A 84 6.78 -7.92 -6.00
C LEU A 84 7.44 -7.88 -4.61
N SER A 85 6.69 -7.53 -3.57
CA SER A 85 7.17 -7.54 -2.18
C SER A 85 7.68 -8.92 -1.78
N ALA A 86 6.87 -9.96 -1.99
CA ALA A 86 7.25 -11.34 -1.67
C ALA A 86 8.45 -11.83 -2.51
N GLY A 87 8.48 -11.50 -3.80
CA GLY A 87 9.59 -11.86 -4.69
C GLY A 87 10.90 -11.20 -4.28
N LEU A 88 10.87 -9.91 -3.91
CA LEU A 88 12.06 -9.20 -3.47
C LEU A 88 12.55 -9.70 -2.10
N ILE A 89 11.65 -10.00 -1.17
CA ILE A 89 12.00 -10.63 0.12
C ILE A 89 12.73 -11.96 -0.13
N GLY A 90 12.21 -12.81 -1.01
CA GLY A 90 12.86 -14.07 -1.36
C GLY A 90 14.23 -13.88 -2.03
N PHE A 91 14.36 -12.91 -2.93
CA PHE A 91 15.63 -12.58 -3.56
C PHE A 91 16.67 -12.09 -2.54
N VAL A 92 16.27 -11.19 -1.63
CA VAL A 92 17.14 -10.64 -0.60
C VAL A 92 17.53 -11.71 0.42
N GLU A 93 16.63 -12.63 0.78
CA GLU A 93 16.95 -13.77 1.64
C GLU A 93 18.05 -14.65 1.03
N ALA A 94 17.94 -14.95 -0.26
CA ALA A 94 18.91 -15.79 -0.97
C ALA A 94 20.27 -15.11 -1.22
N SER A 95 20.41 -13.80 -0.93
CA SER A 95 21.61 -13.02 -1.27
C SER A 95 22.79 -13.20 -0.31
N GLY A 96 22.62 -13.94 0.80
CA GLY A 96 23.64 -14.11 1.82
C GLY A 96 24.01 -12.87 2.64
N ARG A 97 23.18 -11.81 2.58
CA ARG A 97 23.35 -10.59 3.38
C ARG A 97 23.05 -10.84 4.86
N GLU A 98 23.65 -10.02 5.72
CA GLU A 98 23.33 -9.98 7.13
C GLU A 98 21.88 -9.46 7.36
N THR A 99 21.22 -9.90 8.43
CA THR A 99 19.84 -9.56 8.79
C THR A 99 19.57 -8.05 8.80
N VAL A 100 20.52 -7.26 9.30
CA VAL A 100 20.40 -5.79 9.34
C VAL A 100 20.31 -5.20 7.93
N GLU A 101 21.15 -5.68 7.01
CA GLU A 101 21.17 -5.22 5.62
C GLU A 101 19.92 -5.69 4.87
N LYS A 102 19.47 -6.92 5.08
CA LYS A 102 18.21 -7.43 4.53
C LYS A 102 17.02 -6.55 4.94
N ASN A 103 16.93 -6.19 6.22
CA ASN A 103 15.86 -5.33 6.73
C ASN A 103 15.98 -3.87 6.24
N ARG A 104 17.19 -3.40 5.93
CA ARG A 104 17.39 -2.08 5.33
C ARG A 104 16.83 -2.02 3.90
N ILE A 105 16.97 -3.09 3.12
CA ILE A 105 16.46 -3.21 1.75
C ILE A 105 14.95 -3.49 1.76
N CYS A 106 14.48 -4.30 2.68
CA CYS A 106 13.09 -4.73 2.78
C CYS A 106 12.39 -4.06 3.98
N GLN A 107 12.23 -2.73 3.94
CA GLN A 107 11.50 -2.02 4.99
C GLN A 107 9.99 -2.21 4.81
N PRO A 108 9.26 -2.65 5.86
CA PRO A 108 7.82 -2.76 5.79
C PRO A 108 7.16 -1.42 5.50
N ASN A 109 6.28 -1.41 4.51
CA ASN A 109 5.51 -0.23 4.14
C ASN A 109 4.04 -0.48 4.48
N VAL A 110 3.62 0.05 5.62
CA VAL A 110 2.29 -0.18 6.19
C VAL A 110 1.19 0.55 5.43
N TRP A 111 -0.02 0.02 5.54
CA TRP A 111 -1.23 0.68 5.07
C TRP A 111 -1.53 1.94 5.89
N PHE A 112 -2.32 2.82 5.31
CA PHE A 112 -2.60 4.13 5.87
C PHE A 112 -4.11 4.32 6.05
N ASP A 113 -4.51 4.85 7.20
CA ASP A 113 -5.88 5.20 7.53
C ASP A 113 -6.11 6.71 7.57
N THR A 114 -5.07 7.45 7.87
CA THR A 114 -5.10 8.90 7.96
C THR A 114 -4.27 9.55 6.85
N PRO A 115 -4.50 10.83 6.52
CA PRO A 115 -3.64 11.57 5.59
C PRO A 115 -2.18 11.60 6.04
N PHE A 116 -1.93 11.57 7.34
CA PHE A 116 -0.58 11.54 7.90
C PHE A 116 0.11 10.18 7.64
N ASP A 117 -0.58 9.09 7.85
CA ASP A 117 -0.09 7.74 7.53
C ASP A 117 0.20 7.61 6.04
N TRP A 118 -0.63 8.23 5.19
CA TRP A 118 -0.39 8.26 3.75
C TRP A 118 0.94 8.94 3.40
N LEU A 119 1.25 10.09 4.03
CA LEU A 119 2.54 10.74 3.84
C LEU A 119 3.70 9.86 4.33
N ARG A 120 3.56 9.23 5.50
CA ARG A 120 4.54 8.28 6.02
C ARG A 120 4.76 7.11 5.06
N HIS A 121 3.68 6.52 4.55
CA HIS A 121 3.71 5.45 3.56
C HIS A 121 4.49 5.85 2.30
N LEU A 122 4.23 7.04 1.76
CA LEU A 122 4.97 7.56 0.61
C LEU A 122 6.46 7.71 0.92
N LEU A 123 6.80 8.35 2.03
CA LEU A 123 8.20 8.63 2.40
C LEU A 123 8.97 7.34 2.73
N THR A 124 8.35 6.36 3.40
CA THR A 124 8.94 5.05 3.62
C THR A 124 9.23 4.36 2.29
N GLY A 125 8.27 4.37 1.37
CA GLY A 125 8.47 3.80 0.02
C GLY A 125 9.64 4.45 -0.72
N MET A 126 9.75 5.77 -0.69
CA MET A 126 10.84 6.51 -1.33
C MET A 126 12.22 6.18 -0.70
N ARG A 127 12.31 6.10 0.64
CA ARG A 127 13.54 5.69 1.34
C ARG A 127 13.95 4.27 0.96
N THR A 128 13.00 3.37 0.83
CA THR A 128 13.22 1.99 0.40
C THR A 128 13.73 1.94 -1.04
N GLU A 129 13.13 2.70 -1.95
CA GLU A 129 13.59 2.83 -3.34
C GLU A 129 15.03 3.37 -3.43
N LEU A 130 15.39 4.36 -2.61
CA LEU A 130 16.78 4.84 -2.53
C LEU A 130 17.75 3.74 -2.06
N ALA A 131 17.33 2.90 -1.10
CA ALA A 131 18.14 1.77 -0.64
C ALA A 131 18.31 0.71 -1.75
N TRP A 132 17.32 0.51 -2.61
CA TRP A 132 17.44 -0.40 -3.76
C TRP A 132 18.42 0.13 -4.80
N HIS A 133 18.38 1.42 -5.12
CA HIS A 133 19.32 2.04 -6.05
C HIS A 133 20.78 1.99 -5.52
N ALA A 134 20.97 1.96 -4.22
CA ALA A 134 22.29 1.78 -3.60
C ALA A 134 22.81 0.33 -3.64
N ALA A 135 21.98 -0.64 -4.08
CA ALA A 135 22.30 -2.06 -4.18
C ALA A 135 22.16 -2.53 -5.65
N PRO A 136 23.25 -2.57 -6.42
CA PRO A 136 23.22 -2.83 -7.87
C PRO A 136 22.53 -4.14 -8.27
N ASP A 137 22.69 -5.19 -7.49
CA ASP A 137 22.06 -6.49 -7.73
C ASP A 137 20.56 -6.46 -7.48
N VAL A 138 20.08 -5.68 -6.49
CA VAL A 138 18.66 -5.43 -6.25
C VAL A 138 18.05 -4.65 -7.42
N THR A 139 18.75 -3.61 -7.88
CA THR A 139 18.33 -2.85 -9.07
C THR A 139 18.24 -3.76 -10.29
N ALA A 140 19.25 -4.56 -10.57
CA ALA A 140 19.26 -5.50 -11.70
C ALA A 140 18.13 -6.55 -11.60
N TRP A 141 17.84 -7.05 -10.39
CA TRP A 141 16.71 -7.95 -10.17
C TRP A 141 15.36 -7.26 -10.44
N LEU A 142 15.18 -6.03 -9.96
CA LEU A 142 13.97 -5.23 -10.20
C LEU A 142 13.76 -4.95 -11.70
N ASP A 143 14.82 -4.61 -12.43
CA ASP A 143 14.78 -4.32 -13.87
C ASP A 143 14.44 -5.57 -14.69
N SER A 144 14.88 -6.74 -14.24
CA SER A 144 14.57 -8.02 -14.91
C SER A 144 13.23 -8.61 -14.49
N SER A 145 12.70 -8.23 -13.32
CA SER A 145 11.53 -8.85 -12.73
C SER A 145 10.25 -8.54 -13.49
N ARG A 146 9.50 -9.59 -13.85
CA ARG A 146 8.15 -9.47 -14.42
C ARG A 146 7.12 -8.95 -13.40
N LEU A 147 7.44 -8.99 -12.12
CA LEU A 147 6.59 -8.50 -11.05
C LEU A 147 6.68 -6.98 -10.86
N ASN A 148 7.72 -6.35 -11.41
CA ASN A 148 7.90 -4.90 -11.34
C ASN A 148 7.07 -4.21 -12.42
N LEU A 149 5.93 -3.66 -12.04
CA LEU A 149 5.02 -2.95 -12.95
C LEU A 149 5.61 -1.63 -13.47
N MET A 150 6.65 -1.11 -12.81
CA MET A 150 7.27 0.18 -13.14
C MET A 150 8.47 0.05 -14.08
N LYS A 151 8.96 -1.17 -14.35
CA LYS A 151 10.19 -1.40 -15.14
C LYS A 151 10.15 -0.85 -16.57
N ASP A 152 8.97 -0.70 -17.14
CA ASP A 152 8.77 -0.22 -18.51
C ASP A 152 8.47 1.29 -18.59
N LEU A 153 8.42 2.01 -17.46
CA LEU A 153 8.24 3.47 -17.43
C LEU A 153 9.39 4.20 -18.11
N ASP A 154 10.63 3.70 -17.97
CA ASP A 154 11.81 4.28 -18.61
C ASP A 154 11.85 4.06 -20.15
N ARG A 155 10.93 3.24 -20.66
CA ARG A 155 10.76 3.00 -22.10
C ARG A 155 9.78 3.95 -22.77
N SER A 156 9.34 4.99 -22.07
CA SER A 156 8.50 6.02 -22.66
C SER A 156 9.19 6.63 -23.87
N PRO A 157 8.51 6.80 -25.02
CA PRO A 157 9.06 7.45 -26.21
C PRO A 157 9.42 8.93 -25.94
N ASP A 158 8.82 9.56 -24.93
CA ASP A 158 9.15 10.93 -24.51
C ASP A 158 10.14 10.92 -23.33
N THR A 159 11.41 10.63 -23.67
CA THR A 159 12.49 10.60 -22.68
C THR A 159 12.75 11.96 -22.03
N ALA A 160 12.47 13.07 -22.70
CA ALA A 160 12.64 14.41 -22.16
C ALA A 160 11.59 14.74 -21.10
N ALA A 161 10.33 14.36 -21.33
CA ALA A 161 9.26 14.53 -20.34
C ALA A 161 9.49 13.65 -19.11
N VAL A 162 9.94 12.40 -19.29
CA VAL A 162 10.30 11.50 -18.19
C VAL A 162 11.46 12.06 -17.37
N ALA A 163 12.53 12.51 -18.00
CA ALA A 163 13.70 13.10 -17.33
C ALA A 163 13.31 14.38 -16.54
N ASN A 164 12.44 15.23 -17.11
CA ASN A 164 11.94 16.43 -16.43
C ASN A 164 11.11 16.04 -15.21
N LEU A 165 10.22 15.06 -15.32
CA LEU A 165 9.40 14.58 -14.21
C LEU A 165 10.28 13.99 -13.09
N GLN A 166 11.25 13.16 -13.45
CA GLN A 166 12.22 12.59 -12.50
C GLN A 166 13.04 13.68 -11.81
N GLY A 167 13.54 14.67 -12.55
CA GLY A 167 14.29 15.80 -11.99
C GLY A 167 13.46 16.61 -11.01
N ARG A 168 12.21 16.92 -11.35
CA ARG A 168 11.28 17.62 -10.45
C ARG A 168 10.98 16.80 -9.18
N PHE A 169 10.79 15.49 -9.34
CA PHE A 169 10.55 14.60 -8.21
C PHE A 169 11.73 14.55 -7.26
N LEU A 170 12.95 14.33 -7.76
CA LEU A 170 14.17 14.29 -6.96
C LEU A 170 14.44 15.61 -6.24
N ASN A 171 14.23 16.76 -6.92
CA ASN A 171 14.39 18.07 -6.32
C ASN A 171 13.39 18.35 -5.19
N ALA A 172 12.20 17.76 -5.25
CA ALA A 172 11.19 17.88 -4.20
C ALA A 172 11.38 16.89 -3.05
N LEU A 173 12.06 15.78 -3.27
CA LEU A 173 12.13 14.64 -2.36
C LEU A 173 12.82 14.98 -1.03
N PHE A 174 14.02 15.55 -1.07
CA PHE A 174 14.76 15.90 0.15
C PHE A 174 14.08 16.99 0.97
N PRO A 175 13.60 18.11 0.40
CA PRO A 175 12.77 19.06 1.12
C PRO A 175 11.50 18.45 1.72
N ALA A 176 10.89 17.48 1.05
CA ALA A 176 9.72 16.77 1.57
C ALA A 176 10.07 15.93 2.81
N PHE A 177 11.20 15.23 2.81
CA PHE A 177 11.70 14.49 3.98
C PHE A 177 11.94 15.42 5.17
N GLU A 178 12.67 16.50 4.97
CA GLU A 178 12.93 17.50 6.02
C GLU A 178 11.63 18.08 6.59
N ARG A 179 10.69 18.40 5.72
CA ARG A 179 9.39 18.96 6.13
C ARG A 179 8.57 17.95 6.92
N PHE A 180 8.58 16.68 6.50
CA PHE A 180 7.90 15.62 7.23
C PHE A 180 8.52 15.42 8.61
N ASP A 181 9.84 15.36 8.71
CA ASP A 181 10.53 15.19 9.99
C ASP A 181 10.24 16.36 10.93
N GLN A 182 10.18 17.60 10.42
CA GLN A 182 9.75 18.79 11.18
C GLN A 182 8.30 18.69 11.67
N LEU A 183 7.37 18.22 10.83
CA LEU A 183 5.97 18.06 11.20
C LEU A 183 5.82 16.92 12.20
N SER A 184 6.52 15.81 12.00
CA SER A 184 6.50 14.65 12.90
C SER A 184 7.05 14.99 14.28
N SER A 185 8.09 15.85 14.36
CA SER A 185 8.65 16.30 15.64
C SER A 185 7.68 17.20 16.43
N LYS A 186 6.80 17.90 15.74
CA LYS A 186 5.76 18.74 16.35
C LYS A 186 4.47 18.00 16.66
N ALA A 187 4.32 16.78 16.17
CA ALA A 187 3.14 15.96 16.41
C ALA A 187 2.99 15.68 17.92
N THR A 188 1.75 15.71 18.39
CA THR A 188 1.43 15.37 19.79
C THR A 188 1.78 13.91 20.10
N ARG A 189 1.88 13.57 21.39
CA ARG A 189 2.11 12.18 21.82
C ARG A 189 1.02 11.24 21.29
N ALA A 190 -0.24 11.70 21.25
CA ALA A 190 -1.37 10.94 20.72
C ALA A 190 -1.27 10.72 19.20
N GLU A 191 -0.86 11.74 18.44
CA GLU A 191 -0.63 11.62 16.99
C GLU A 191 0.55 10.71 16.70
N ARG A 192 1.63 10.76 17.50
CA ARG A 192 2.78 9.85 17.36
C ARG A 192 2.44 8.41 17.75
N ALA A 193 1.62 8.20 18.79
CA ALA A 193 1.17 6.87 19.18
C ALA A 193 0.35 6.22 18.05
N ARG A 194 -0.54 6.98 17.41
CA ARG A 194 -1.26 6.52 16.20
C ARG A 194 -0.34 6.19 15.01
N MET A 195 0.88 6.69 14.98
CA MET A 195 1.87 6.33 13.96
C MET A 195 2.41 4.91 14.11
N PHE A 196 2.38 4.35 15.32
CA PHE A 196 3.02 3.09 15.70
C PHE A 196 2.03 2.07 16.31
N GLU A 197 0.80 2.49 16.57
CA GLU A 197 -0.25 1.60 17.05
C GLU A 197 -1.11 1.14 15.87
N PRO A 198 -1.46 -0.17 15.81
CA PRO A 198 -2.45 -0.64 14.83
C PRO A 198 -3.78 0.06 15.11
N SER A 199 -4.45 0.47 14.04
CA SER A 199 -5.84 0.95 14.14
C SER A 199 -6.70 -0.19 14.68
N ALA A 200 -7.39 0.04 15.80
CA ALA A 200 -8.30 -0.91 16.44
C ALA A 200 -9.49 -1.29 15.52
#